data_4a70e46f608144128a13e7220997b1ca
#
_entry.id   4a70e46f608144128a13e7220997b1ca
#
_cell.length_a   1.000
_cell.length_b   1.000
_cell.length_c   1.000
_cell.angle_alpha   90.00
_cell.angle_beta   90.00
_cell.angle_gamma   90.00
#
_symmetry.space_group_name_H-M   'P 1'
#
loop_
_entity.id
_entity.type
_entity.pdbx_description
1 polymer ?
#
loop_
_entity_poly.entity_id
_entity_poly.type
_entity_poly.pdbx_seq_one_letter_code
_entity_poly.pdbx_strand_id
1 'polypeptide(L)'
;MNKIRERVKEFSIPILYEWHEAPRVLKNKIYILIGLLLIVFLAGLYAGLKYGAEDFLTLSACLSLAVGFKVFGIFRVIMKRNYCSMEGVVLKVKSRLRLGQFYRVTVLQEDGTVETLLIDKNWQVNEGGSYRFFFRPGSGNLGAFFYPDHFLGVEELEKCE
;
A
#
# COMPACT_ATOMS: atom_id res chain seq x y z
N MET A 1 0.20 38.97 1.96
CA MET A 1 -0.15 37.76 2.75
C MET A 1 -1.30 36.97 2.14
N ASN A 2 -2.25 37.54 1.40
CA ASN A 2 -3.38 36.81 0.78
C ASN A 2 -3.00 35.88 -0.39
N LYS A 3 -2.05 36.27 -1.26
CA LYS A 3 -1.65 35.46 -2.44
C LYS A 3 -1.07 34.08 -2.11
N ILE A 4 -0.39 33.95 -0.97
CA ILE A 4 0.16 32.66 -0.50
C ILE A 4 -0.98 31.75 0.00
N ARG A 5 -1.97 32.33 0.66
CA ARG A 5 -3.13 31.61 1.20
C ARG A 5 -4.06 31.08 0.09
N GLU A 6 -4.19 31.80 -1.01
CA GLU A 6 -4.95 31.36 -2.19
C GLU A 6 -4.22 30.23 -2.93
N ARG A 7 -2.91 30.35 -3.16
CA ARG A 7 -2.12 29.25 -3.78
C ARG A 7 -2.11 27.97 -2.94
N VAL A 8 -2.07 28.08 -1.61
CA VAL A 8 -2.15 26.92 -0.73
C VAL A 8 -3.53 26.26 -0.82
N LYS A 9 -4.61 27.03 -0.94
CA LYS A 9 -5.96 26.50 -1.12
C LYS A 9 -6.15 25.82 -2.47
N GLU A 10 -5.68 26.42 -3.56
CA GLU A 10 -5.74 25.84 -4.91
C GLU A 10 -4.98 24.52 -5.00
N PHE A 11 -3.89 24.36 -4.24
CA PHE A 11 -3.10 23.12 -4.20
C PHE A 11 -3.64 22.08 -3.24
N SER A 12 -4.26 22.48 -2.14
CA SER A 12 -4.73 21.55 -1.11
C SER A 12 -6.09 20.92 -1.40
N ILE A 13 -6.98 21.61 -2.12
CA ILE A 13 -8.33 21.11 -2.45
C ILE A 13 -8.26 19.81 -3.29
N PRO A 14 -7.53 19.76 -4.41
CA PRO A 14 -7.45 18.52 -5.19
C PRO A 14 -6.76 17.38 -4.41
N ILE A 15 -5.76 17.69 -3.59
CA ILE A 15 -5.07 16.68 -2.76
C ILE A 15 -6.01 16.06 -1.73
N LEU A 16 -6.81 16.88 -1.05
CA LEU A 16 -7.80 16.41 -0.07
C LEU A 16 -8.89 15.56 -0.72
N TYR A 17 -9.34 15.93 -1.91
CA TYR A 17 -10.33 15.18 -2.66
C TYR A 17 -9.80 13.80 -3.08
N GLU A 18 -8.62 13.76 -3.72
CA GLU A 18 -7.97 12.51 -4.12
C GLU A 18 -7.65 11.61 -2.91
N TRP A 19 -7.25 12.22 -1.79
CA TRP A 19 -7.05 11.48 -0.55
C TRP A 19 -8.36 10.90 0.00
N HIS A 20 -9.47 11.62 -0.10
CA HIS A 20 -10.75 11.14 0.41
C HIS A 20 -11.27 9.95 -0.39
N GLU A 21 -11.13 9.97 -1.71
CA GLU A 21 -11.53 8.87 -2.60
C GLU A 21 -10.57 7.67 -2.58
N ALA A 22 -9.35 7.83 -2.05
CA ALA A 22 -8.37 6.77 -2.05
C ALA A 22 -8.83 5.55 -1.23
N PRO A 23 -8.50 4.31 -1.67
CA PRO A 23 -8.82 3.08 -0.97
C PRO A 23 -8.33 3.07 0.49
N ARG A 24 -9.15 2.57 1.41
CA ARG A 24 -8.85 2.51 2.84
C ARG A 24 -7.53 1.76 3.11
N VAL A 25 -7.30 0.68 2.36
CA VAL A 25 -6.07 -0.13 2.47
C VAL A 25 -4.81 0.69 2.21
N LEU A 26 -4.81 1.54 1.18
CA LEU A 26 -3.66 2.40 0.86
C LEU A 26 -3.44 3.49 1.92
N LYS A 27 -4.52 4.07 2.44
CA LYS A 27 -4.46 5.03 3.55
C LYS A 27 -3.89 4.38 4.81
N ASN A 28 -4.39 3.21 5.20
CA ASN A 28 -3.89 2.49 6.38
C ASN A 28 -2.40 2.17 6.26
N LYS A 29 -1.95 1.76 5.07
CA LYS A 29 -0.53 1.50 4.82
C LYS A 29 0.33 2.73 5.03
N ILE A 30 -0.14 3.90 4.59
CA ILE A 30 0.54 5.18 4.83
C ILE A 30 0.55 5.53 6.33
N TYR A 31 -0.58 5.40 7.02
CA TYR A 31 -0.64 5.69 8.47
C TYR A 31 0.30 4.81 9.29
N ILE A 32 0.37 3.51 8.98
CA ILE A 32 1.29 2.57 9.64
C ILE A 32 2.75 2.98 9.38
N LEU A 33 3.09 3.33 8.13
CA LEU A 33 4.45 3.75 7.78
C LEU A 33 4.84 5.08 8.45
N ILE A 34 3.92 6.04 8.53
CA ILE A 34 4.14 7.31 9.24
C ILE A 34 4.32 7.06 10.73
N GLY A 35 3.49 6.20 11.33
CA GLY A 35 3.64 5.80 12.72
C GLY A 35 5.01 5.17 13.01
N LEU A 36 5.44 4.24 12.15
CA LEU A 36 6.77 3.62 12.25
C LEU A 36 7.89 4.66 12.12
N LEU A 37 7.78 5.58 11.14
CA LEU A 37 8.74 6.66 10.94
C LEU A 37 8.88 7.53 12.19
N LEU A 38 7.77 7.92 12.81
CA LEU A 38 7.78 8.72 14.03
C LEU A 38 8.43 7.97 15.19
N ILE A 39 8.11 6.69 15.38
CA ILE A 39 8.70 5.87 16.46
C ILE A 39 10.21 5.75 16.28
N VAL A 40 10.68 5.41 15.07
CA VAL A 40 12.12 5.26 14.78
C VAL A 40 12.86 6.59 14.97
N PHE A 41 12.30 7.69 14.47
CA PHE A 41 12.88 9.02 14.61
C PHE A 41 12.97 9.46 16.06
N LEU A 42 11.90 9.34 16.83
CA LEU A 42 11.87 9.73 18.25
C LEU A 42 12.80 8.85 19.11
N ALA A 43 12.83 7.54 18.85
CA ALA A 43 13.73 6.62 19.54
C ALA A 43 15.21 6.97 19.27
N GLY A 44 15.55 7.27 18.02
CA GLY A 44 16.90 7.68 17.64
C GLY A 44 17.31 9.01 18.27
N LEU A 45 16.38 9.97 18.29
CA LEU A 45 16.61 11.28 18.90
C LEU A 45 16.80 11.17 20.42
N TYR A 46 15.97 10.37 21.09
CA TYR A 46 16.10 10.11 22.52
C TYR A 46 17.43 9.43 22.88
N ALA A 47 17.80 8.38 22.13
CA ALA A 47 19.06 7.66 22.36
C ALA A 47 20.27 8.53 22.09
N GLY A 48 20.26 9.30 20.98
CA GLY A 48 21.34 10.23 20.64
C GLY A 48 21.57 11.30 21.69
N LEU A 49 20.49 11.93 22.17
CA LEU A 49 20.58 13.00 23.18
C LEU A 49 20.94 12.49 24.59
N LYS A 50 20.36 11.35 25.00
CA LYS A 50 20.56 10.84 26.36
C LYS A 50 21.89 10.12 26.56
N TYR A 51 22.34 9.38 25.55
CA TYR A 51 23.53 8.52 25.66
C TYR A 51 24.72 9.03 24.85
N GLY A 52 24.60 10.16 24.13
CA GLY A 52 25.66 10.67 23.26
C GLY A 52 26.00 9.73 22.10
N ALA A 53 25.07 8.85 21.73
CA ALA A 53 25.30 7.84 20.71
C ALA A 53 25.03 8.42 19.30
N GLU A 54 26.04 9.10 18.73
CA GLU A 54 25.93 9.76 17.41
C GLU A 54 25.67 8.77 16.29
N ASP A 55 26.23 7.55 16.37
CA ASP A 55 26.00 6.48 15.40
C ASP A 55 24.53 6.06 15.36
N PHE A 56 23.87 6.05 16.51
CA PHE A 56 22.46 5.68 16.60
C PHE A 56 21.55 6.76 16.01
N LEU A 57 21.93 8.01 16.16
CA LEU A 57 21.23 9.15 15.58
C LEU A 57 21.35 9.14 14.05
N THR A 58 22.53 8.90 13.52
CA THR A 58 22.74 8.79 12.07
C THR A 58 22.00 7.59 11.47
N LEU A 59 22.03 6.43 12.11
CA LEU A 59 21.32 5.24 11.65
C LEU A 59 19.80 5.48 11.63
N SER A 60 19.25 6.07 12.69
CA SER A 60 17.80 6.37 12.76
C SER A 60 17.37 7.41 11.72
N ALA A 61 18.23 8.40 11.43
CA ALA A 61 17.99 9.38 10.37
C ALA A 61 17.96 8.72 8.99
N CYS A 62 18.93 7.86 8.67
CA CYS A 62 18.97 7.11 7.42
C CYS A 62 17.74 6.20 7.26
N LEU A 63 17.36 5.48 8.32
CA LEU A 63 16.18 4.61 8.30
C LEU A 63 14.90 5.42 8.12
N SER A 64 14.78 6.56 8.79
CA SER A 64 13.64 7.48 8.64
C SER A 64 13.52 8.02 7.22
N LEU A 65 14.64 8.38 6.60
CA LEU A 65 14.66 8.77 5.18
C LEU A 65 14.18 7.65 4.26
N ALA A 66 14.67 6.42 4.46
CA ALA A 66 14.25 5.27 3.65
C ALA A 66 12.74 4.99 3.77
N VAL A 67 12.19 5.05 4.99
CA VAL A 67 10.73 4.93 5.21
C VAL A 67 9.98 6.10 4.58
N GLY A 68 10.49 7.33 4.71
CA GLY A 68 9.93 8.53 4.09
C GLY A 68 9.81 8.41 2.57
N PHE A 69 10.83 7.88 1.89
CA PHE A 69 10.77 7.60 0.45
C PHE A 69 9.68 6.59 0.10
N LYS A 70 9.48 5.54 0.90
CA LYS A 70 8.37 4.59 0.70
C LYS A 70 7.00 5.25 0.86
N VAL A 71 6.82 6.06 1.91
CA VAL A 71 5.58 6.82 2.14
C VAL A 71 5.30 7.73 0.95
N PHE A 72 6.30 8.48 0.49
CA PHE A 72 6.18 9.37 -0.66
C PHE A 72 5.82 8.61 -1.94
N GLY A 73 6.42 7.43 -2.15
CA GLY A 73 6.11 6.55 -3.29
C GLY A 73 4.64 6.13 -3.32
N ILE A 74 4.09 5.69 -2.18
CA ILE A 74 2.67 5.29 -2.09
C ILE A 74 1.76 6.52 -2.24
N PHE A 75 2.10 7.62 -1.58
CA PHE A 75 1.36 8.87 -1.70
C PHE A 75 1.27 9.35 -3.16
N ARG A 76 2.39 9.29 -3.92
CA ARG A 76 2.40 9.63 -5.34
C ARG A 76 1.51 8.73 -6.19
N VAL A 77 1.40 7.43 -5.85
CA VAL A 77 0.50 6.49 -6.53
C VAL A 77 -0.95 6.91 -6.32
N ILE A 78 -1.33 7.28 -5.09
CA ILE A 78 -2.67 7.76 -4.76
C ILE A 78 -2.99 9.06 -5.51
N MET A 79 -2.11 10.07 -5.38
CA MET A 79 -2.33 11.38 -5.98
C MET A 79 -2.42 11.36 -7.51
N LYS A 80 -1.75 10.41 -8.16
CA LYS A 80 -1.80 10.23 -9.61
C LYS A 80 -2.89 9.27 -10.06
N ARG A 81 -3.69 8.72 -9.15
CA ARG A 81 -4.64 7.61 -9.42
C ARG A 81 -4.00 6.46 -10.20
N ASN A 82 -2.71 6.25 -9.98
CA ASN A 82 -1.93 5.28 -10.73
C ASN A 82 -2.06 3.88 -10.09
N TYR A 83 -3.30 3.41 -9.96
CA TYR A 83 -3.66 2.07 -9.49
C TYR A 83 -4.89 1.57 -10.26
N CYS A 84 -4.92 0.26 -10.50
CA CYS A 84 -6.07 -0.45 -11.05
C CYS A 84 -6.70 -1.28 -9.93
N SER A 85 -8.02 -1.41 -9.94
CA SER A 85 -8.75 -2.30 -9.04
C SER A 85 -9.39 -3.43 -9.84
N MET A 86 -9.38 -4.63 -9.25
CA MET A 86 -10.08 -5.81 -9.76
C MET A 86 -10.94 -6.37 -8.63
N GLU A 87 -12.20 -6.61 -8.92
CA GLU A 87 -13.16 -7.22 -8.00
C GLU A 87 -13.41 -8.67 -8.41
N GLY A 88 -13.58 -9.53 -7.43
CA GLY A 88 -13.91 -10.90 -7.70
C GLY A 88 -14.01 -11.78 -6.46
N VAL A 89 -14.55 -12.97 -6.68
CA VAL A 89 -14.71 -13.99 -5.64
C VAL A 89 -13.51 -14.93 -5.66
N VAL A 90 -12.93 -15.18 -4.52
CA VAL A 90 -11.80 -16.10 -4.38
C VAL A 90 -12.27 -17.53 -4.45
N LEU A 91 -11.90 -18.25 -5.51
CA LEU A 91 -12.23 -19.65 -5.70
C LEU A 91 -11.30 -20.59 -4.94
N LYS A 92 -10.01 -20.29 -4.94
CA LYS A 92 -8.99 -21.17 -4.36
C LYS A 92 -7.75 -20.42 -3.92
N VAL A 93 -7.24 -20.80 -2.75
CA VAL A 93 -5.97 -20.28 -2.23
C VAL A 93 -4.95 -21.42 -2.18
N LYS A 94 -3.86 -21.33 -2.94
CA LYS A 94 -2.76 -22.31 -2.90
C LYS A 94 -1.54 -21.68 -2.24
N SER A 95 -1.18 -22.20 -1.07
CA SER A 95 0.10 -21.89 -0.45
C SER A 95 1.23 -22.51 -1.27
N ARG A 96 2.22 -21.70 -1.68
CA ARG A 96 3.43 -22.20 -2.33
C ARG A 96 4.41 -22.65 -1.25
N LEU A 97 4.62 -23.93 -1.13
CA LEU A 97 5.26 -24.63 0.01
C LEU A 97 6.78 -24.40 0.14
N ARG A 98 7.47 -23.69 -0.73
CA ARG A 98 8.92 -23.49 -0.61
C ARG A 98 9.32 -22.08 -1.00
N LEU A 99 10.01 -21.39 -0.12
CA LEU A 99 10.72 -20.11 -0.33
C LEU A 99 9.90 -18.85 -0.71
N GLY A 100 8.56 -18.85 -0.65
CA GLY A 100 7.80 -17.70 -1.11
C GLY A 100 7.11 -16.94 0.00
N GLN A 101 7.31 -15.66 0.03
CA GLN A 101 6.49 -14.69 0.77
C GLN A 101 5.10 -14.51 0.14
N PHE A 102 4.76 -15.32 -0.88
CA PHE A 102 3.55 -15.16 -1.70
C PHE A 102 2.76 -16.47 -1.79
N TYR A 103 1.44 -16.35 -1.89
CA TYR A 103 0.56 -17.45 -2.29
C TYR A 103 -0.23 -17.11 -3.55
N ARG A 104 -0.66 -18.16 -4.22
CA ARG A 104 -1.44 -18.08 -5.44
C ARG A 104 -2.92 -18.10 -5.09
N VAL A 105 -3.63 -17.08 -5.53
CA VAL A 105 -5.09 -16.96 -5.34
C VAL A 105 -5.74 -16.98 -6.71
N THR A 106 -6.73 -17.86 -6.89
CA THR A 106 -7.56 -17.92 -8.09
C THR A 106 -8.82 -17.13 -7.82
N VAL A 107 -9.07 -16.12 -8.63
CA VAL A 107 -10.19 -15.19 -8.49
C VAL A 107 -11.11 -15.30 -9.71
N LEU A 108 -12.42 -15.39 -9.46
CA LEU A 108 -13.46 -15.29 -10.47
C LEU A 108 -13.96 -13.85 -10.49
N GLN A 109 -13.81 -13.19 -11.63
CA GLN A 109 -14.32 -11.84 -11.86
C GLN A 109 -15.82 -11.86 -12.19
N GLU A 110 -16.48 -10.70 -12.13
CA GLU A 110 -17.90 -10.57 -12.48
C GLU A 110 -18.22 -10.91 -13.94
N ASP A 111 -17.26 -10.72 -14.84
CA ASP A 111 -17.36 -11.08 -16.26
C ASP A 111 -17.23 -12.58 -16.54
N GLY A 112 -17.05 -13.41 -15.50
CA GLY A 112 -16.85 -14.86 -15.59
C GLY A 112 -15.42 -15.27 -15.92
N THR A 113 -14.49 -14.36 -16.06
CA THR A 113 -13.07 -14.68 -16.25
C THR A 113 -12.43 -15.16 -14.95
N VAL A 114 -11.55 -16.18 -15.09
CA VAL A 114 -10.81 -16.73 -13.95
C VAL A 114 -9.36 -16.31 -14.07
N GLU A 115 -8.91 -15.50 -13.12
CA GLU A 115 -7.53 -15.04 -13.06
C GLU A 115 -6.78 -15.59 -11.85
N THR A 116 -5.47 -15.74 -11.99
CA THR A 116 -4.60 -16.22 -10.93
C THR A 116 -3.64 -15.11 -10.50
N LEU A 117 -3.77 -14.70 -9.24
CA LEU A 117 -2.99 -13.64 -8.62
C LEU A 117 -1.92 -14.21 -7.71
N LEU A 118 -0.77 -13.52 -7.61
CA LEU A 118 0.23 -13.74 -6.58
C LEU A 118 0.09 -12.65 -5.52
N ILE A 119 -0.27 -13.04 -4.30
CA ILE A 119 -0.52 -12.15 -3.18
C ILE A 119 0.52 -12.39 -2.10
N ASP A 120 0.99 -11.32 -1.45
CA ASP A 120 1.88 -11.39 -0.31
C ASP A 120 1.19 -12.09 0.87
N LYS A 121 1.92 -12.94 1.61
CA LYS A 121 1.44 -13.67 2.79
C LYS A 121 0.93 -12.79 3.93
N ASN A 122 1.28 -11.52 3.93
CA ASN A 122 0.79 -10.57 4.93
C ASN A 122 -0.72 -10.28 4.80
N TRP A 123 -1.33 -10.69 3.68
CA TRP A 123 -2.75 -10.49 3.42
C TRP A 123 -3.51 -11.81 3.60
N GLN A 124 -4.47 -11.81 4.53
CA GLN A 124 -5.36 -12.94 4.73
C GLN A 124 -6.51 -12.85 3.74
N VAL A 125 -6.64 -13.88 2.91
CA VAL A 125 -7.70 -14.00 1.90
C VAL A 125 -8.32 -15.38 2.08
N ASN A 126 -9.64 -15.42 2.25
CA ASN A 126 -10.40 -16.67 2.47
C ASN A 126 -11.08 -17.14 1.18
N GLU A 127 -11.15 -18.45 0.98
CA GLU A 127 -11.89 -19.03 -0.13
C GLU A 127 -13.39 -18.71 0.01
N GLY A 128 -14.03 -18.35 -1.08
CA GLY A 128 -15.44 -17.96 -1.13
C GLY A 128 -15.72 -16.50 -0.72
N GLY A 129 -14.73 -15.74 -0.28
CA GLY A 129 -14.86 -14.32 0.02
C GLY A 129 -14.82 -13.45 -1.23
N SER A 130 -15.52 -12.32 -1.19
CA SER A 130 -15.49 -11.30 -2.23
C SER A 130 -14.48 -10.23 -1.87
N TYR A 131 -13.56 -9.93 -2.76
CA TYR A 131 -12.46 -9.02 -2.51
C TYR A 131 -12.25 -8.06 -3.67
N ARG A 132 -11.77 -6.85 -3.33
CA ARG A 132 -11.24 -5.87 -4.28
C ARG A 132 -9.73 -5.82 -4.14
N PHE A 133 -9.03 -6.16 -5.22
CA PHE A 133 -7.57 -6.20 -5.29
C PHE A 133 -7.07 -4.93 -5.97
N PHE A 134 -5.99 -4.33 -5.44
CA PHE A 134 -5.39 -3.12 -5.97
C PHE A 134 -3.99 -3.40 -6.50
N PHE A 135 -3.70 -2.91 -7.72
CA PHE A 135 -2.43 -3.10 -8.42
C PHE A 135 -1.90 -1.80 -9.01
N ARG A 136 -0.60 -1.72 -9.24
CA ARG A 136 -0.02 -0.65 -10.06
C ARG A 136 -0.27 -0.94 -11.54
N PRO A 137 -0.72 0.05 -12.35
CA PRO A 137 -0.78 -0.09 -13.80
C PRO A 137 0.65 -0.17 -14.34
N GLY A 138 0.88 -1.01 -15.34
CA GLY A 138 2.18 -1.17 -16.00
C GLY A 138 2.79 -2.56 -15.92
N SER A 139 2.23 -3.47 -15.15
CA SER A 139 2.48 -4.89 -15.35
C SER A 139 1.69 -5.32 -16.58
N GLY A 140 2.29 -5.13 -17.77
CA GLY A 140 1.64 -5.45 -19.03
C GLY A 140 0.99 -6.82 -19.00
N ASN A 141 -0.04 -6.99 -19.81
CA ASN A 141 -0.75 -8.22 -20.14
C ASN A 141 0.19 -9.32 -20.68
N LEU A 142 1.16 -9.72 -19.89
CA LEU A 142 1.93 -10.94 -20.09
C LEU A 142 1.22 -12.04 -19.30
N GLY A 143 0.16 -12.53 -19.90
CA GLY A 143 -0.60 -13.72 -19.60
C GLY A 143 -0.48 -14.26 -18.17
N ALA A 144 -1.57 -14.24 -17.43
CA ALA A 144 -1.85 -15.06 -16.27
C ALA A 144 -1.04 -14.85 -14.96
N PHE A 145 -0.10 -13.91 -14.87
CA PHE A 145 0.63 -13.67 -13.62
C PHE A 145 0.82 -12.17 -13.38
N PHE A 146 0.07 -11.62 -12.42
CA PHE A 146 0.41 -10.31 -11.86
C PHE A 146 1.67 -10.46 -11.01
N TYR A 147 2.70 -9.66 -11.29
CA TYR A 147 3.92 -9.64 -10.49
C TYR A 147 3.61 -9.17 -9.08
N PRO A 148 4.12 -9.85 -8.03
CA PRO A 148 3.86 -9.51 -6.64
C PRO A 148 4.32 -8.08 -6.26
N ASP A 149 5.32 -7.54 -6.94
CA ASP A 149 5.85 -6.18 -6.71
C ASP A 149 4.85 -5.07 -7.09
N HIS A 150 3.84 -5.40 -7.89
CA HIS A 150 2.78 -4.47 -8.29
C HIS A 150 1.53 -4.57 -7.43
N PHE A 151 1.45 -5.54 -6.53
CA PHE A 151 0.33 -5.69 -5.61
C PHE A 151 0.36 -4.64 -4.51
N LEU A 152 -0.67 -3.82 -4.44
CA LEU A 152 -0.78 -2.72 -3.49
C LEU A 152 -1.56 -3.11 -2.23
N GLY A 153 -2.58 -3.94 -2.38
CA GLY A 153 -3.41 -4.38 -1.25
C GLY A 153 -4.70 -5.05 -1.67
N VAL A 154 -5.43 -5.56 -0.68
CA VAL A 154 -6.74 -6.19 -0.83
C VAL A 154 -7.72 -5.60 0.18
N GLU A 155 -8.96 -5.43 -0.22
CA GLU A 155 -10.06 -4.97 0.61
C GLU A 155 -11.20 -6.00 0.49
N GLU A 156 -11.72 -6.45 1.62
CA GLU A 156 -12.86 -7.35 1.65
C GLU A 156 -14.12 -6.56 1.35
N LEU A 157 -14.90 -7.04 0.39
CA LEU A 157 -16.20 -6.48 0.09
C LEU A 157 -17.22 -7.11 1.05
N GLU A 158 -17.85 -6.28 1.87
CA GLU A 158 -18.96 -6.73 2.70
C GLU A 158 -20.04 -7.32 1.79
N LYS A 159 -20.48 -8.55 2.07
CA LYS A 159 -21.65 -9.12 1.42
C LYS A 159 -22.83 -8.22 1.77
N CYS A 160 -23.38 -7.54 0.78
CA CYS A 160 -24.75 -7.03 0.94
C CYS A 160 -25.66 -8.24 1.14
N GLU A 161 -26.13 -8.42 2.38
CA GLU A 161 -27.25 -9.34 2.68
C GLU A 161 -28.55 -8.83 2.07
#